data_85c4a2e0dbe3d54be6fdb016b67ba5c0
#
_entry.id   85c4a2e0dbe3d54be6fdb016b67ba5c0
#
_cell.length_a   1.000
_cell.length_b   1.000
_cell.length_c   1.000
_cell.angle_alpha   90.00
_cell.angle_beta   90.00
_cell.angle_gamma   90.00
#
_symmetry.space_group_name_H-M   'P 1'
#
loop_
_entity.id
_entity.type
_entity.pdbx_description
1 polymer ?
#
loop_
_entity_poly.entity_id
_entity_poly.type
_entity_poly.pdbx_seq_one_letter_code
_entity_poly.pdbx_strand_id
1 'polypeptide(L)'
;MPRAKESIPSFAGLLIVPVFFRSLGIAVVVVLWVIPDRDLWAGDRTGHQVIGVAGCTAASCHGGKSLNGGEAMAWLTRDTAHRRAFDVLFNETSVRMARQLGLKAAHTEARCLACHSTQATHPGGVKVERFAVEFGVGCESCHGAAGAWVTRHTERTWRSLSTSQKTALGFHDLRPINARAEKCAECHVGSPRATVDHDLIAAGHPRLAFELSAYHTLLPKHWDAAAELQRDPTQELRLWAIGHAASAKAVSDVAAARAEVAIKSGTKHVTPDLAEFDCHACHHDLIEPTRGRPTLRDSLGSPRWGSWSVPPARVVARESQQLFGQDGTAVESSLGQLAKLMQQSRLGIAPADQLSLAARQSSADLADWSRSLEYSTTEVERINQLLHRLVTTESDLEWLPTWDGQTQRYLGIIAASRTLRFTSGREPFSFATDADVLAKLRSHLAYPVGYATPQSFDSSVVIHSIQELRQSLAR
;
A
#
# COMPACT_ATOMS: atom_id res chain seq x y z
N MET A 1 -43.77 37.52 -6.57
CA MET A 1 -42.94 37.99 -7.70
C MET A 1 -41.89 36.97 -7.98
N PRO A 2 -41.57 36.69 -9.24
CA PRO A 2 -41.44 35.29 -9.67
C PRO A 2 -40.00 34.74 -9.63
N ARG A 3 -39.95 33.42 -9.49
CA ARG A 3 -38.76 32.58 -9.60
C ARG A 3 -38.21 32.57 -11.02
N ALA A 4 -36.91 32.85 -11.21
CA ALA A 4 -36.22 32.57 -12.44
C ALA A 4 -35.67 31.13 -12.41
N LYS A 5 -36.07 30.33 -13.40
CA LYS A 5 -35.47 29.03 -13.73
C LYS A 5 -34.32 29.33 -14.67
N GLU A 6 -33.10 29.03 -14.27
CA GLU A 6 -31.98 28.95 -15.23
C GLU A 6 -31.80 27.50 -15.69
N SER A 7 -31.95 27.33 -16.98
CA SER A 7 -31.75 26.13 -17.74
C SER A 7 -30.28 25.95 -18.10
N ILE A 8 -29.69 24.81 -17.79
CA ILE A 8 -28.34 24.43 -18.20
C ILE A 8 -28.40 23.83 -19.61
N PRO A 9 -27.61 24.31 -20.58
CA PRO A 9 -27.55 23.67 -21.88
C PRO A 9 -26.64 22.43 -21.87
N SER A 10 -27.22 21.31 -22.29
CA SER A 10 -26.54 20.06 -22.61
C SER A 10 -25.87 20.22 -23.97
N PHE A 11 -24.53 20.23 -24.06
CA PHE A 11 -23.80 20.06 -25.32
C PHE A 11 -23.28 18.63 -25.39
N ALA A 12 -24.01 17.77 -26.09
CA ALA A 12 -23.50 16.53 -26.63
C ALA A 12 -23.02 16.81 -28.06
N GLY A 13 -21.71 16.85 -28.27
CA GLY A 13 -21.12 17.01 -29.62
C GLY A 13 -21.19 15.68 -30.37
N LEU A 14 -21.99 15.65 -31.44
CA LEU A 14 -22.06 14.55 -32.38
C LEU A 14 -20.98 14.74 -33.45
N LEU A 15 -19.95 13.91 -33.48
CA LEU A 15 -18.96 13.90 -34.57
C LEU A 15 -19.42 12.91 -35.64
N ILE A 16 -19.85 13.43 -36.79
CA ILE A 16 -20.21 12.63 -37.97
C ILE A 16 -19.02 12.64 -38.92
N VAL A 17 -18.39 11.46 -39.13
CA VAL A 17 -17.33 11.29 -40.13
C VAL A 17 -17.91 10.50 -41.30
N PRO A 18 -18.04 11.05 -42.52
CA PRO A 18 -18.48 10.31 -43.67
C PRO A 18 -17.30 9.53 -44.28
N VAL A 19 -17.44 8.20 -44.37
CA VAL A 19 -16.52 7.34 -45.11
C VAL A 19 -17.17 6.96 -46.44
N PHE A 20 -16.58 7.44 -47.58
CA PHE A 20 -17.04 7.11 -48.90
C PHE A 20 -16.32 5.85 -49.43
N PHE A 21 -17.04 4.76 -49.64
CA PHE A 21 -16.58 3.64 -50.43
C PHE A 21 -17.07 3.78 -51.88
N ARG A 22 -16.12 3.94 -52.83
CA ARG A 22 -16.39 3.94 -54.28
C ARG A 22 -16.52 2.53 -54.78
N SER A 23 -17.73 1.95 -54.77
CA SER A 23 -18.14 0.91 -55.71
C SER A 23 -19.46 0.20 -55.46
N LEU A 24 -20.39 0.72 -54.71
CA LEU A 24 -21.77 0.13 -54.68
C LEU A 24 -22.72 1.04 -53.89
N GLY A 25 -23.06 2.19 -54.36
CA GLY A 25 -24.21 3.05 -54.00
C GLY A 25 -24.94 2.90 -52.66
N ILE A 26 -24.32 2.31 -51.64
CA ILE A 26 -24.88 2.15 -50.28
C ILE A 26 -24.05 2.94 -49.30
N ALA A 27 -24.60 4.04 -48.82
CA ALA A 27 -24.01 4.79 -47.70
C ALA A 27 -24.33 4.07 -46.39
N VAL A 28 -23.34 3.41 -45.81
CA VAL A 28 -23.43 2.88 -44.44
C VAL A 28 -22.97 3.97 -43.48
N VAL A 29 -23.91 4.53 -42.74
CA VAL A 29 -23.60 5.46 -41.66
C VAL A 29 -23.19 4.64 -40.41
N VAL A 30 -21.90 4.51 -40.19
CA VAL A 30 -21.39 3.92 -38.95
C VAL A 30 -21.38 5.02 -37.89
N VAL A 31 -22.34 4.98 -36.96
CA VAL A 31 -22.35 5.81 -35.78
C VAL A 31 -21.43 5.19 -34.75
N LEU A 32 -20.18 5.63 -34.72
CA LEU A 32 -19.27 5.32 -33.63
C LEU A 32 -19.71 6.16 -32.41
N TRP A 33 -20.37 5.50 -31.48
CA TRP A 33 -20.52 6.06 -30.14
C TRP A 33 -19.14 6.11 -29.50
N VAL A 34 -18.52 7.29 -29.52
CA VAL A 34 -17.42 7.57 -28.60
C VAL A 34 -18.06 7.71 -27.23
N ILE A 35 -18.12 6.62 -26.50
CA ILE A 35 -18.41 6.65 -25.07
C ILE A 35 -17.22 7.41 -24.48
N PRO A 36 -17.42 8.60 -23.91
CA PRO A 36 -16.33 9.25 -23.19
C PRO A 36 -15.92 8.29 -22.08
N ASP A 37 -14.65 7.98 -22.05
CA ASP A 37 -13.99 7.12 -21.04
C ASP A 37 -14.14 7.80 -19.67
N ARG A 38 -15.34 7.70 -19.08
CA ARG A 38 -15.73 8.35 -17.83
C ARG A 38 -15.40 7.53 -16.60
N ASP A 39 -14.92 6.30 -16.74
CA ASP A 39 -14.98 5.35 -15.66
C ASP A 39 -13.73 4.47 -15.43
N LEU A 40 -12.52 4.99 -15.69
CA LEU A 40 -11.31 4.34 -15.17
C LEU A 40 -11.11 4.51 -13.63
N TRP A 41 -12.01 5.28 -12.99
CA TRP A 41 -12.06 5.47 -11.53
C TRP A 41 -13.46 5.12 -11.00
N ALA A 42 -14.07 4.06 -11.51
CA ALA A 42 -15.30 3.53 -10.95
C ALA A 42 -15.02 2.83 -9.61
N GLY A 43 -14.71 3.63 -8.59
CA GLY A 43 -15.03 3.24 -7.23
C GLY A 43 -16.52 2.94 -7.19
N ASP A 44 -16.89 1.83 -6.59
CA ASP A 44 -18.21 1.24 -6.50
C ASP A 44 -19.35 2.27 -6.49
N ARG A 45 -19.98 2.48 -7.66
CA ARG A 45 -21.18 3.31 -7.82
C ARG A 45 -22.46 2.58 -7.45
N THR A 46 -22.34 1.36 -6.92
CA THR A 46 -23.51 0.51 -6.62
C THR A 46 -24.29 0.99 -5.40
N GLY A 47 -23.78 2.00 -4.66
CA GLY A 47 -24.49 2.59 -3.53
C GLY A 47 -24.76 1.61 -2.38
N HIS A 48 -23.86 0.63 -2.18
CA HIS A 48 -24.01 -0.34 -1.12
C HIS A 48 -23.97 0.35 0.25
N GLN A 49 -24.95 0.04 1.09
CA GLN A 49 -25.08 0.63 2.41
C GLN A 49 -24.07 0.01 3.40
N VAL A 50 -23.40 0.85 4.18
CA VAL A 50 -22.63 0.43 5.36
C VAL A 50 -23.62 0.22 6.51
N ILE A 51 -23.61 -0.98 7.10
CA ILE A 51 -24.50 -1.36 8.21
C ILE A 51 -23.85 -1.18 9.59
N GLY A 52 -22.53 -0.96 9.63
CA GLY A 52 -21.75 -0.82 10.85
C GLY A 52 -21.45 -2.15 11.55
N VAL A 53 -20.51 -2.09 12.49
CA VAL A 53 -20.00 -3.28 13.20
C VAL A 53 -21.10 -4.05 13.94
N ALA A 54 -22.11 -3.36 14.46
CA ALA A 54 -23.23 -3.99 15.17
C ALA A 54 -23.99 -5.01 14.30
N GLY A 55 -24.05 -4.80 12.99
CA GLY A 55 -24.66 -5.74 12.04
C GLY A 55 -23.90 -7.06 11.91
N CYS A 56 -22.62 -7.11 12.28
CA CYS A 56 -21.77 -8.29 12.18
C CYS A 56 -21.61 -9.02 13.54
N THR A 57 -21.74 -8.31 14.66
CA THR A 57 -21.35 -8.79 16.01
C THR A 57 -22.46 -9.49 16.79
N ALA A 58 -23.59 -9.83 16.17
CA ALA A 58 -24.63 -10.60 16.83
C ALA A 58 -24.08 -11.97 17.31
N ALA A 59 -24.53 -12.46 18.47
CA ALA A 59 -24.07 -13.72 19.05
C ALA A 59 -24.30 -14.95 18.16
N SER A 60 -25.32 -14.91 17.31
CA SER A 60 -25.61 -15.93 16.31
C SER A 60 -24.73 -15.84 15.04
N CYS A 61 -23.93 -14.77 14.93
CA CYS A 61 -23.06 -14.49 13.80
C CYS A 61 -21.59 -14.52 14.26
N HIS A 62 -20.87 -13.41 14.15
CA HIS A 62 -19.43 -13.32 14.48
C HIS A 62 -19.13 -12.93 15.92
N GLY A 63 -20.14 -12.61 16.75
CA GLY A 63 -19.98 -12.23 18.16
C GLY A 63 -20.06 -13.38 19.15
N GLY A 64 -20.50 -14.57 18.72
CA GLY A 64 -20.66 -15.74 19.59
C GLY A 64 -19.45 -16.68 19.64
N LYS A 65 -19.56 -17.72 20.50
CA LYS A 65 -18.62 -18.83 20.55
C LYS A 65 -18.94 -19.91 19.49
N SER A 66 -19.43 -19.55 18.31
CA SER A 66 -19.76 -20.50 17.25
C SER A 66 -18.50 -21.12 16.63
N LEU A 67 -18.64 -22.09 15.71
CA LEU A 67 -17.55 -22.77 15.00
C LEU A 67 -16.55 -21.81 14.31
N ASN A 68 -17.00 -20.57 14.02
CA ASN A 68 -16.19 -19.47 13.53
C ASN A 68 -16.11 -18.33 14.58
N GLY A 69 -16.50 -18.62 15.81
CA GLY A 69 -16.75 -17.61 16.84
C GLY A 69 -15.49 -17.00 17.39
N GLY A 70 -15.46 -15.70 17.35
CA GLY A 70 -14.36 -14.93 17.91
C GLY A 70 -13.80 -13.88 16.98
N GLU A 71 -14.22 -13.85 15.71
CA GLU A 71 -13.73 -12.87 14.74
C GLU A 71 -14.03 -11.44 15.20
N ALA A 72 -15.27 -11.16 15.60
CA ALA A 72 -15.65 -9.86 16.13
C ALA A 72 -14.99 -9.59 17.49
N MET A 73 -14.81 -10.61 18.32
CA MET A 73 -14.09 -10.48 19.58
C MET A 73 -12.59 -10.22 19.35
N ALA A 74 -11.98 -10.83 18.34
CA ALA A 74 -10.61 -10.55 17.98
C ALA A 74 -10.41 -9.07 17.61
N TRP A 75 -11.30 -8.54 16.78
CA TRP A 75 -11.29 -7.10 16.44
C TRP A 75 -11.59 -6.22 17.66
N LEU A 76 -12.59 -6.55 18.43
CA LEU A 76 -13.04 -5.74 19.58
C LEU A 76 -11.97 -5.65 20.68
N THR A 77 -11.28 -6.76 20.98
CA THR A 77 -10.41 -6.87 22.16
C THR A 77 -8.92 -6.89 21.85
N ARG A 78 -8.51 -7.36 20.68
CA ARG A 78 -7.11 -7.52 20.29
C ARG A 78 -6.67 -6.54 19.21
N ASP A 79 -7.50 -6.26 18.21
CA ASP A 79 -7.21 -5.28 17.17
C ASP A 79 -7.62 -3.86 17.61
N THR A 80 -7.04 -3.46 18.73
CA THR A 80 -7.35 -2.16 19.33
C THR A 80 -6.89 -0.98 18.47
N ALA A 81 -5.90 -1.16 17.60
CA ALA A 81 -5.41 -0.11 16.72
C ALA A 81 -6.48 0.31 15.71
N HIS A 82 -7.07 -0.63 14.97
CA HIS A 82 -8.13 -0.35 14.02
C HIS A 82 -9.42 0.11 14.70
N ARG A 83 -9.83 -0.58 15.76
CA ARG A 83 -11.03 -0.23 16.52
C ARG A 83 -10.99 1.20 17.07
N ARG A 84 -9.83 1.63 17.58
CA ARG A 84 -9.64 2.96 18.19
C ARG A 84 -9.12 4.01 17.22
N ALA A 85 -9.09 3.70 15.93
CA ALA A 85 -8.58 4.62 14.91
C ALA A 85 -9.33 5.97 14.91
N PHE A 86 -10.64 5.97 15.21
CA PHE A 86 -11.42 7.19 15.36
C PHE A 86 -11.15 7.90 16.70
N ASP A 87 -10.99 7.15 17.79
CA ASP A 87 -10.75 7.70 19.12
C ASP A 87 -9.47 8.55 19.17
N VAL A 88 -8.41 8.15 18.43
CA VAL A 88 -7.14 8.90 18.42
C VAL A 88 -7.28 10.30 17.85
N LEU A 89 -8.32 10.58 17.06
CA LEU A 89 -8.59 11.90 16.51
C LEU A 89 -9.00 12.94 17.56
N PHE A 90 -9.28 12.52 18.80
CA PHE A 90 -9.59 13.38 19.95
C PHE A 90 -8.42 13.59 20.87
N ASN A 91 -7.30 12.90 20.69
CA ASN A 91 -6.14 13.06 21.57
C ASN A 91 -5.45 14.42 21.37
N GLU A 92 -4.61 14.81 22.30
CA GLU A 92 -3.91 16.10 22.30
C GLU A 92 -3.08 16.32 21.03
N THR A 93 -2.45 15.27 20.53
CA THR A 93 -1.64 15.32 19.29
C THR A 93 -2.52 15.64 18.09
N SER A 94 -3.66 14.95 17.92
CA SER A 94 -4.58 15.19 16.81
C SER A 94 -5.23 16.59 16.90
N VAL A 95 -5.55 17.06 18.10
CA VAL A 95 -6.07 18.43 18.33
C VAL A 95 -5.00 19.47 17.96
N ARG A 96 -3.73 19.25 18.35
CA ARG A 96 -2.62 20.12 17.98
C ARG A 96 -2.40 20.14 16.47
N MET A 97 -2.38 18.97 15.81
CA MET A 97 -2.25 18.86 14.36
C MET A 97 -3.36 19.62 13.63
N ALA A 98 -4.61 19.41 14.02
CA ALA A 98 -5.74 20.12 13.42
C ALA A 98 -5.57 21.64 13.51
N ARG A 99 -5.13 22.14 14.67
CA ARG A 99 -4.87 23.57 14.89
C ARG A 99 -3.75 24.10 13.99
N GLN A 100 -2.62 23.38 13.91
CA GLN A 100 -1.47 23.77 13.08
C GLN A 100 -1.81 23.81 11.60
N LEU A 101 -2.68 22.90 11.14
CA LEU A 101 -3.14 22.80 9.77
C LEU A 101 -4.33 23.72 9.44
N GLY A 102 -4.80 24.53 10.41
CA GLY A 102 -5.96 25.39 10.24
C GLY A 102 -7.29 24.64 10.04
N LEU A 103 -7.35 23.38 10.48
CA LEU A 103 -8.54 22.54 10.39
C LEU A 103 -9.48 22.78 11.58
N LYS A 104 -10.78 22.56 11.37
CA LYS A 104 -11.78 22.75 12.43
C LYS A 104 -11.61 21.74 13.57
N ALA A 105 -11.54 20.44 13.23
CA ALA A 105 -11.29 19.36 14.18
C ALA A 105 -10.93 18.08 13.44
N ALA A 106 -9.91 17.33 13.89
CA ALA A 106 -9.45 16.12 13.21
C ALA A 106 -10.59 15.10 12.96
N HIS A 107 -11.48 14.89 13.93
CA HIS A 107 -12.58 13.94 13.86
C HIS A 107 -13.72 14.34 12.90
N THR A 108 -13.67 15.51 12.29
CA THR A 108 -14.65 15.97 11.29
C THR A 108 -14.04 16.14 9.90
N GLU A 109 -12.71 16.04 9.78
CA GLU A 109 -12.01 16.29 8.54
C GLU A 109 -11.95 15.04 7.67
N ALA A 110 -12.41 15.17 6.41
CA ALA A 110 -12.44 14.07 5.47
C ALA A 110 -11.07 13.41 5.27
N ARG A 111 -9.98 14.20 5.25
CA ARG A 111 -8.61 13.68 5.11
C ARG A 111 -8.16 12.80 6.28
N CYS A 112 -8.65 13.06 7.49
CA CYS A 112 -8.36 12.24 8.67
C CYS A 112 -9.26 10.99 8.66
N LEU A 113 -10.57 11.19 8.46
CA LEU A 113 -11.55 10.12 8.43
C LEU A 113 -11.28 9.10 7.32
N ALA A 114 -10.58 9.48 6.26
CA ALA A 114 -10.22 8.60 5.15
C ALA A 114 -9.50 7.33 5.61
N CYS A 115 -8.66 7.42 6.64
CA CYS A 115 -7.92 6.29 7.20
C CYS A 115 -8.41 5.90 8.60
N HIS A 116 -9.06 6.81 9.32
CA HIS A 116 -9.42 6.64 10.71
C HIS A 116 -10.88 6.25 10.94
N SER A 117 -11.67 6.04 9.88
CA SER A 117 -13.06 5.58 9.99
C SER A 117 -13.48 4.70 8.80
N THR A 118 -14.52 3.89 9.01
CA THR A 118 -15.12 3.07 7.95
C THR A 118 -15.77 3.91 6.84
N GLN A 119 -16.19 5.12 7.13
CA GLN A 119 -16.92 5.99 6.20
C GLN A 119 -16.14 6.33 4.93
N ALA A 120 -14.85 6.55 5.06
CA ALA A 120 -14.05 7.09 3.97
C ALA A 120 -13.62 6.05 2.92
N THR A 121 -13.74 4.78 3.24
CA THR A 121 -13.45 3.69 2.30
C THR A 121 -14.56 3.47 1.28
N HIS A 122 -15.73 4.15 1.44
CA HIS A 122 -16.88 3.98 0.58
C HIS A 122 -17.22 5.28 -0.18
N PRO A 123 -16.62 5.47 -1.37
CA PRO A 123 -16.94 6.61 -2.22
C PRO A 123 -18.31 6.43 -2.87
N GLY A 124 -19.11 7.46 -2.89
CA GLY A 124 -20.37 7.46 -3.62
C GLY A 124 -21.60 7.98 -2.84
N GLY A 125 -21.37 8.65 -1.71
CA GLY A 125 -22.46 9.29 -0.97
C GLY A 125 -23.35 8.31 -0.21
N VAL A 126 -22.80 7.15 0.16
CA VAL A 126 -23.45 6.20 1.04
C VAL A 126 -23.75 6.92 2.35
N LYS A 127 -25.01 6.93 2.77
CA LYS A 127 -25.37 7.37 4.13
C LYS A 127 -24.74 6.38 5.11
N VAL A 128 -23.62 6.78 5.69
CA VAL A 128 -23.03 6.03 6.79
C VAL A 128 -23.70 6.52 8.06
N GLU A 129 -24.26 5.62 8.81
CA GLU A 129 -24.77 5.94 10.14
C GLU A 129 -23.62 6.52 10.97
N ARG A 130 -23.89 7.65 11.67
CA ARG A 130 -22.88 8.29 12.55
C ARG A 130 -22.18 7.29 13.46
N PHE A 131 -22.93 6.31 13.93
CA PHE A 131 -22.46 5.21 14.76
C PHE A 131 -21.38 4.35 14.09
N ALA A 132 -21.44 4.12 12.76
CA ALA A 132 -20.42 3.35 12.06
C ALA A 132 -19.05 4.08 11.98
N VAL A 133 -19.08 5.41 11.96
CA VAL A 133 -17.87 6.26 11.95
C VAL A 133 -17.10 6.13 13.27
N GLU A 134 -17.82 6.16 14.39
CA GLU A 134 -17.27 6.17 15.74
C GLU A 134 -16.58 4.85 16.14
N PHE A 135 -16.86 3.76 15.42
CA PHE A 135 -16.16 2.47 15.61
C PHE A 135 -14.80 2.38 14.90
N GLY A 136 -14.30 3.47 14.31
CA GLY A 136 -13.03 3.49 13.64
C GLY A 136 -13.00 2.62 12.36
N VAL A 137 -11.93 1.88 12.15
CA VAL A 137 -11.76 0.96 11.03
C VAL A 137 -12.42 -0.37 11.38
N GLY A 138 -13.68 -0.52 10.99
CA GLY A 138 -14.50 -1.69 11.26
C GLY A 138 -14.44 -2.76 10.17
N CYS A 139 -15.27 -3.79 10.31
CA CYS A 139 -15.30 -4.96 9.40
C CYS A 139 -15.46 -4.55 7.94
N GLU A 140 -16.35 -3.60 7.66
CA GLU A 140 -16.69 -3.16 6.31
C GLU A 140 -15.59 -2.31 5.65
N SER A 141 -14.66 -1.75 6.42
CA SER A 141 -13.48 -1.07 5.86
C SER A 141 -12.62 -2.03 5.01
N CYS A 142 -12.56 -3.28 5.43
CA CYS A 142 -11.82 -4.32 4.75
C CYS A 142 -12.72 -5.19 3.86
N HIS A 143 -13.86 -5.65 4.38
CA HIS A 143 -14.75 -6.60 3.69
C HIS A 143 -15.76 -5.96 2.76
N GLY A 144 -15.80 -4.63 2.69
CA GLY A 144 -16.74 -3.89 1.84
C GLY A 144 -18.12 -3.67 2.48
N ALA A 145 -18.86 -2.71 1.94
CA ALA A 145 -20.18 -2.31 2.46
C ALA A 145 -21.18 -3.47 2.43
N ALA A 146 -21.74 -3.83 3.59
CA ALA A 146 -22.40 -5.12 3.78
C ALA A 146 -23.90 -5.13 3.47
N GLY A 147 -24.52 -3.98 3.20
CA GLY A 147 -25.97 -3.88 3.03
C GLY A 147 -26.57 -4.85 2.00
N ALA A 148 -25.87 -5.14 0.90
CA ALA A 148 -26.37 -6.04 -0.13
C ALA A 148 -25.96 -7.51 0.08
N TRP A 149 -24.95 -7.81 0.89
CA TRP A 149 -24.44 -9.18 1.02
C TRP A 149 -24.57 -9.78 2.42
N VAL A 150 -24.83 -8.98 3.46
CA VAL A 150 -24.87 -9.47 4.85
C VAL A 150 -25.82 -10.63 5.07
N THR A 151 -27.01 -10.65 4.45
CA THR A 151 -27.94 -11.78 4.53
C THR A 151 -27.50 -12.90 3.59
N ARG A 152 -27.09 -12.54 2.37
CA ARG A 152 -26.75 -13.51 1.33
C ARG A 152 -25.55 -14.38 1.65
N HIS A 153 -24.54 -13.86 2.41
CA HIS A 153 -23.36 -14.64 2.73
C HIS A 153 -23.62 -15.82 3.67
N THR A 154 -24.79 -15.86 4.32
CA THR A 154 -25.23 -17.00 5.15
C THR A 154 -25.90 -18.10 4.33
N GLU A 155 -26.27 -17.84 3.08
CA GLU A 155 -26.90 -18.81 2.20
C GLU A 155 -25.90 -19.82 1.64
N ARG A 156 -26.34 -21.05 1.40
CA ARG A 156 -25.50 -22.10 0.78
C ARG A 156 -24.97 -21.69 -0.60
N THR A 157 -25.77 -20.96 -1.35
CA THR A 157 -25.46 -20.43 -2.68
C THR A 157 -24.30 -19.45 -2.71
N TRP A 158 -24.01 -18.79 -1.58
CA TRP A 158 -22.89 -17.84 -1.48
C TRP A 158 -21.55 -18.46 -1.87
N ARG A 159 -21.32 -19.71 -1.46
CA ARG A 159 -20.04 -20.38 -1.72
C ARG A 159 -19.78 -20.64 -3.21
N SER A 160 -20.85 -20.79 -3.99
CA SER A 160 -20.77 -21.01 -5.45
C SER A 160 -20.70 -19.71 -6.26
N LEU A 161 -20.89 -18.54 -5.65
CA LEU A 161 -20.73 -17.28 -6.35
C LEU A 161 -19.27 -17.04 -6.72
N SER A 162 -19.04 -16.56 -7.95
CA SER A 162 -17.72 -16.10 -8.39
C SER A 162 -17.29 -14.84 -7.62
N THR A 163 -15.98 -14.55 -7.63
CA THR A 163 -15.44 -13.32 -7.02
C THR A 163 -16.12 -12.08 -7.61
N SER A 164 -16.32 -12.03 -8.95
CA SER A 164 -17.00 -10.90 -9.58
C SER A 164 -18.45 -10.72 -9.13
N GLN A 165 -19.20 -11.81 -8.94
CA GLN A 165 -20.55 -11.75 -8.40
C GLN A 165 -20.59 -11.24 -6.95
N LYS A 166 -19.63 -11.65 -6.12
CA LYS A 166 -19.49 -11.16 -4.75
C LYS A 166 -19.10 -9.67 -4.72
N THR A 167 -18.16 -9.28 -5.57
CA THR A 167 -17.75 -7.87 -5.70
C THR A 167 -18.91 -7.00 -6.17
N ALA A 168 -19.74 -7.48 -7.11
CA ALA A 168 -20.93 -6.76 -7.54
C ALA A 168 -21.97 -6.53 -6.42
N LEU A 169 -21.89 -7.27 -5.32
CA LEU A 169 -22.66 -7.06 -4.10
C LEU A 169 -21.93 -6.17 -3.07
N GLY A 170 -20.73 -5.68 -3.39
CA GLY A 170 -19.90 -4.86 -2.50
C GLY A 170 -18.99 -5.67 -1.56
N PHE A 171 -18.90 -6.99 -1.72
CA PHE A 171 -18.04 -7.82 -0.90
C PHE A 171 -16.61 -7.86 -1.44
N HIS A 172 -15.63 -7.59 -0.58
CA HIS A 172 -14.21 -7.74 -0.89
C HIS A 172 -13.68 -9.08 -0.36
N ASP A 173 -13.24 -9.94 -1.27
CA ASP A 173 -12.60 -11.21 -0.91
C ASP A 173 -11.13 -10.96 -0.57
N LEU A 174 -10.77 -11.03 0.69
CA LEU A 174 -9.41 -10.79 1.19
C LEU A 174 -8.59 -12.09 1.37
N ARG A 175 -9.08 -13.21 0.86
CA ARG A 175 -8.31 -14.47 0.90
C ARG A 175 -7.08 -14.41 0.02
N PRO A 176 -7.13 -13.86 -1.21
CA PRO A 176 -5.91 -13.60 -1.98
C PRO A 176 -5.00 -12.59 -1.27
N ILE A 177 -3.69 -12.85 -1.26
CA ILE A 177 -2.70 -11.98 -0.63
C ILE A 177 -2.64 -10.62 -1.33
N ASN A 178 -2.74 -10.58 -2.66
CA ASN A 178 -2.74 -9.32 -3.41
C ASN A 178 -3.94 -8.43 -3.06
N ALA A 179 -5.14 -8.99 -2.94
CA ALA A 179 -6.32 -8.22 -2.53
C ALA A 179 -6.18 -7.67 -1.10
N ARG A 180 -5.61 -8.48 -0.19
CA ARG A 180 -5.29 -8.08 1.19
C ARG A 180 -4.24 -6.96 1.21
N ALA A 181 -3.16 -7.11 0.44
CA ALA A 181 -2.09 -6.15 0.34
C ALA A 181 -2.58 -4.78 -0.18
N GLU A 182 -3.35 -4.77 -1.27
CA GLU A 182 -3.93 -3.55 -1.84
C GLU A 182 -4.85 -2.87 -0.83
N LYS A 183 -5.70 -3.63 -0.14
CA LYS A 183 -6.60 -3.09 0.88
C LYS A 183 -5.86 -2.45 2.06
N CYS A 184 -4.81 -3.07 2.56
CA CYS A 184 -3.96 -2.49 3.60
C CYS A 184 -3.26 -1.21 3.11
N ALA A 185 -2.73 -1.23 1.88
CA ALA A 185 -1.99 -0.12 1.30
C ALA A 185 -2.84 1.14 1.12
N GLU A 186 -4.16 1.04 0.92
CA GLU A 186 -5.06 2.20 0.77
C GLU A 186 -4.90 3.23 1.91
N CYS A 187 -4.65 2.76 3.14
CA CYS A 187 -4.47 3.61 4.32
C CYS A 187 -3.01 3.63 4.81
N HIS A 188 -2.30 2.51 4.73
CA HIS A 188 -0.96 2.37 5.30
C HIS A 188 0.18 2.84 4.36
N VAL A 189 -0.10 3.02 3.08
CA VAL A 189 0.81 3.65 2.10
C VAL A 189 0.20 4.94 1.59
N GLY A 190 -1.09 4.90 1.30
CA GLY A 190 -1.88 5.99 0.76
C GLY A 190 -2.62 5.60 -0.52
N SER A 191 -3.53 6.45 -0.92
CA SER A 191 -4.34 6.32 -2.13
C SER A 191 -4.61 7.71 -2.70
N PRO A 192 -5.14 7.84 -3.92
CA PRO A 192 -5.52 9.14 -4.49
C PRO A 192 -6.48 9.97 -3.62
N ARG A 193 -7.14 9.34 -2.66
CA ARG A 193 -8.11 9.99 -1.75
C ARG A 193 -7.60 10.20 -0.34
N ALA A 194 -6.54 9.49 0.04
CA ALA A 194 -6.04 9.45 1.40
C ALA A 194 -4.52 9.43 1.37
N THR A 195 -3.90 10.59 1.53
CA THR A 195 -2.45 10.76 1.58
C THR A 195 -2.03 11.40 2.89
N VAL A 196 -0.89 10.99 3.39
CA VAL A 196 -0.17 11.68 4.46
C VAL A 196 0.92 12.50 3.78
N ASP A 197 0.67 13.80 3.64
CA ASP A 197 1.60 14.75 3.05
C ASP A 197 2.62 15.27 4.08
N HIS A 198 3.60 16.03 3.60
CA HIS A 198 4.66 16.57 4.44
C HIS A 198 4.11 17.54 5.51
N ASP A 199 3.07 18.32 5.21
CA ASP A 199 2.48 19.24 6.18
C ASP A 199 1.83 18.48 7.35
N LEU A 200 1.19 17.34 7.06
CA LEU A 200 0.59 16.48 8.08
C LEU A 200 1.67 15.85 8.96
N ILE A 201 2.79 15.41 8.35
CA ILE A 201 3.96 14.89 9.09
C ILE A 201 4.58 16.00 9.95
N ALA A 202 4.78 17.18 9.40
CA ALA A 202 5.32 18.33 10.11
C ALA A 202 4.42 18.76 11.28
N ALA A 203 3.10 18.58 11.16
CA ALA A 203 2.15 18.84 12.24
C ALA A 203 2.17 17.74 13.33
N GLY A 204 2.83 16.61 13.10
CA GLY A 204 3.02 15.54 14.08
C GLY A 204 2.41 14.18 13.75
N HIS A 205 1.89 13.97 12.53
CA HIS A 205 1.46 12.67 12.09
C HIS A 205 2.68 11.77 11.78
N PRO A 206 2.68 10.50 12.19
CA PRO A 206 3.75 9.58 11.80
C PRO A 206 3.86 9.42 10.28
N ARG A 207 5.08 9.28 9.77
CA ARG A 207 5.30 8.83 8.40
C ARG A 207 4.72 7.43 8.22
N LEU A 208 4.13 7.17 7.06
CA LEU A 208 3.65 5.84 6.70
C LEU A 208 4.84 4.96 6.27
N ALA A 209 5.11 3.90 7.03
CA ALA A 209 6.19 2.95 6.78
C ALA A 209 5.62 1.53 6.82
N PHE A 210 4.85 1.18 5.79
CA PHE A 210 4.15 -0.08 5.70
C PHE A 210 5.01 -1.16 5.03
N GLU A 211 5.05 -2.35 5.64
CA GLU A 211 5.54 -3.58 5.04
C GLU A 211 4.58 -4.71 5.42
N LEU A 212 4.02 -5.40 4.42
CA LEU A 212 2.87 -6.29 4.63
C LEU A 212 3.18 -7.49 5.52
N SER A 213 4.34 -8.14 5.37
CA SER A 213 4.71 -9.31 6.16
C SER A 213 4.80 -8.96 7.65
N ALA A 214 5.46 -7.85 7.98
CA ALA A 214 5.55 -7.34 9.35
C ALA A 214 4.17 -6.96 9.91
N TYR A 215 3.39 -6.18 9.16
CA TYR A 215 2.05 -5.77 9.58
C TYR A 215 1.10 -6.97 9.71
N HIS A 216 1.16 -7.90 8.77
CA HIS A 216 0.39 -9.14 8.84
C HIS A 216 0.76 -9.97 10.09
N THR A 217 2.02 -10.00 10.49
CA THR A 217 2.44 -10.66 11.73
C THR A 217 1.83 -10.00 12.97
N LEU A 218 1.75 -8.66 13.00
CA LEU A 218 1.22 -7.90 14.12
C LEU A 218 -0.31 -7.86 14.15
N LEU A 219 -0.97 -8.01 13.00
CA LEU A 219 -2.43 -8.02 12.91
C LEU A 219 -3.02 -9.20 13.68
N PRO A 220 -3.89 -8.97 14.69
CA PRO A 220 -4.58 -10.03 15.40
C PRO A 220 -5.46 -10.84 14.44
N LYS A 221 -5.15 -12.12 14.31
CA LYS A 221 -5.87 -13.00 13.38
C LYS A 221 -7.29 -13.24 13.86
N HIS A 222 -8.23 -13.09 12.97
CA HIS A 222 -9.64 -13.42 13.14
C HIS A 222 -10.10 -14.48 12.12
N TRP A 223 -9.13 -15.24 11.57
CA TRP A 223 -9.32 -16.39 10.71
C TRP A 223 -8.35 -17.49 11.11
N ASP A 224 -8.49 -18.68 10.52
CA ASP A 224 -7.59 -19.83 10.77
C ASP A 224 -6.24 -19.63 10.04
N ALA A 225 -5.36 -18.86 10.66
CA ALA A 225 -4.03 -18.59 10.14
C ALA A 225 -3.12 -19.82 10.16
N ALA A 226 -3.36 -20.78 11.06
CA ALA A 226 -2.59 -22.02 11.12
C ALA A 226 -2.89 -22.89 9.89
N ALA A 227 -4.17 -23.04 9.54
CA ALA A 227 -4.55 -23.76 8.33
C ALA A 227 -4.11 -23.03 7.05
N GLU A 228 -4.06 -21.69 7.05
CA GLU A 228 -3.50 -20.93 5.94
C GLU A 228 -2.02 -21.23 5.75
N LEU A 229 -1.23 -21.20 6.82
CA LEU A 229 0.20 -21.50 6.79
C LEU A 229 0.51 -22.97 6.44
N GLN A 230 -0.32 -23.92 6.90
CA GLN A 230 -0.17 -25.33 6.53
C GLN A 230 -0.39 -25.56 5.03
N ARG A 231 -1.33 -24.85 4.42
CA ARG A 231 -1.58 -24.94 2.97
C ARG A 231 -0.47 -24.29 2.15
N ASP A 232 0.16 -23.26 2.71
CA ASP A 232 1.20 -22.50 2.05
C ASP A 232 2.32 -22.12 3.02
N PRO A 233 3.31 -23.00 3.20
CA PRO A 233 4.47 -22.74 4.03
C PRO A 233 5.35 -21.57 3.51
N THR A 234 5.18 -21.18 2.25
CA THR A 234 5.92 -20.05 1.63
C THR A 234 5.20 -18.72 1.74
N GLN A 235 4.05 -18.68 2.40
CA GLN A 235 3.19 -17.51 2.51
C GLN A 235 3.93 -16.25 2.98
N GLU A 236 4.85 -16.37 3.94
CA GLU A 236 5.56 -15.22 4.50
C GLU A 236 6.39 -14.50 3.44
N LEU A 237 7.10 -15.24 2.58
CA LEU A 237 7.86 -14.66 1.48
C LEU A 237 6.95 -14.04 0.42
N ARG A 238 5.79 -14.65 0.16
CA ARG A 238 4.81 -14.05 -0.76
C ARG A 238 4.15 -12.81 -0.19
N LEU A 239 3.86 -12.76 1.12
CA LEU A 239 3.41 -11.53 1.79
C LEU A 239 4.43 -10.41 1.63
N TRP A 240 5.72 -10.72 1.79
CA TRP A 240 6.80 -9.76 1.57
C TRP A 240 6.83 -9.28 0.11
N ALA A 241 6.84 -10.18 -0.87
CA ALA A 241 6.95 -9.84 -2.29
C ALA A 241 5.71 -9.08 -2.80
N ILE A 242 4.51 -9.60 -2.55
CA ILE A 242 3.24 -8.98 -2.96
C ILE A 242 3.00 -7.67 -2.20
N GLY A 243 3.41 -7.59 -0.94
CA GLY A 243 3.35 -6.36 -0.15
C GLY A 243 4.15 -5.22 -0.77
N HIS A 244 5.35 -5.52 -1.29
CA HIS A 244 6.15 -4.52 -2.01
C HIS A 244 5.53 -4.11 -3.34
N ALA A 245 4.94 -5.06 -4.09
CA ALA A 245 4.19 -4.75 -5.30
C ALA A 245 3.01 -3.81 -5.02
N ALA A 246 2.21 -4.11 -4.00
CA ALA A 246 1.07 -3.30 -3.61
C ALA A 246 1.49 -1.90 -3.10
N SER A 247 2.57 -1.81 -2.33
CA SER A 247 3.11 -0.54 -1.84
C SER A 247 3.61 0.34 -2.99
N ALA A 248 4.38 -0.24 -3.92
CA ALA A 248 4.86 0.49 -5.10
C ALA A 248 3.71 0.91 -6.03
N LYS A 249 2.68 0.05 -6.17
CA LYS A 249 1.46 0.39 -6.90
C LYS A 249 0.74 1.57 -6.26
N ALA A 250 0.56 1.58 -4.94
CA ALA A 250 -0.13 2.65 -4.23
C ALA A 250 0.57 4.02 -4.43
N VAL A 251 1.91 4.07 -4.32
CA VAL A 251 2.64 5.34 -4.59
C VAL A 251 2.59 5.74 -6.06
N SER A 252 2.53 4.77 -6.99
CA SER A 252 2.35 5.04 -8.43
C SER A 252 0.95 5.63 -8.69
N ASP A 253 -0.10 5.09 -8.07
CA ASP A 253 -1.47 5.60 -8.18
C ASP A 253 -1.60 7.02 -7.64
N VAL A 254 -0.94 7.34 -6.52
CA VAL A 254 -0.88 8.70 -5.97
C VAL A 254 -0.17 9.65 -6.93
N ALA A 255 0.96 9.24 -7.51
CA ALA A 255 1.70 10.04 -8.48
C ALA A 255 0.85 10.31 -9.75
N ALA A 256 0.15 9.30 -10.27
CA ALA A 256 -0.78 9.43 -11.38
C ALA A 256 -1.90 10.44 -11.08
N ALA A 257 -2.54 10.32 -9.92
CA ALA A 257 -3.62 11.21 -9.52
C ALA A 257 -3.17 12.67 -9.39
N ARG A 258 -1.99 12.93 -8.84
CA ARG A 258 -1.42 14.28 -8.77
C ARG A 258 -1.12 14.84 -10.16
N ALA A 259 -0.56 14.04 -11.05
CA ALA A 259 -0.31 14.45 -12.42
C ALA A 259 -1.62 14.79 -13.14
N GLU A 260 -2.68 14.03 -12.94
CA GLU A 260 -4.01 14.33 -13.50
C GLU A 260 -4.62 15.61 -12.96
N VAL A 261 -4.46 15.90 -11.67
CA VAL A 261 -4.89 17.18 -11.08
C VAL A 261 -4.14 18.33 -11.72
N ALA A 262 -2.83 18.22 -11.92
CA ALA A 262 -2.02 19.22 -12.60
C ALA A 262 -2.50 19.45 -14.05
N ILE A 263 -2.73 18.38 -14.82
CA ILE A 263 -3.24 18.44 -16.18
C ILE A 263 -4.60 19.17 -16.22
N LYS A 264 -5.53 18.78 -15.34
CA LYS A 264 -6.89 19.36 -15.27
C LYS A 264 -6.87 20.84 -14.88
N SER A 265 -5.90 21.27 -14.07
CA SER A 265 -5.71 22.68 -13.69
C SER A 265 -4.93 23.50 -14.73
N GLY A 266 -4.51 22.88 -15.85
CA GLY A 266 -3.70 23.54 -16.89
C GLY A 266 -2.23 23.73 -16.49
N THR A 267 -1.78 23.10 -15.41
CA THR A 267 -0.39 23.16 -14.96
C THR A 267 0.44 22.14 -15.75
N LYS A 268 1.53 22.61 -16.37
CA LYS A 268 2.38 21.75 -17.21
C LYS A 268 3.26 20.77 -16.42
N HIS A 269 3.53 21.09 -15.17
CA HIS A 269 4.46 20.36 -14.32
C HIS A 269 3.78 19.97 -13.00
N VAL A 270 4.18 18.84 -12.43
CA VAL A 270 3.71 18.38 -11.13
C VAL A 270 4.69 18.85 -10.05
N THR A 271 4.18 19.40 -8.97
CA THR A 271 4.98 19.61 -7.77
C THR A 271 4.82 18.38 -6.88
N PRO A 272 5.88 17.60 -6.67
CA PRO A 272 5.81 16.43 -5.79
C PRO A 272 5.71 16.87 -4.33
N ASP A 273 5.10 16.02 -3.51
CA ASP A 273 5.09 16.23 -2.06
C ASP A 273 6.39 15.71 -1.43
N LEU A 274 6.93 16.44 -0.47
CA LEU A 274 8.20 16.08 0.17
C LEU A 274 8.10 14.79 0.99
N ALA A 275 6.91 14.39 1.45
CA ALA A 275 6.69 13.11 2.12
C ALA A 275 6.97 11.88 1.24
N GLU A 276 7.00 12.05 -0.08
CA GLU A 276 7.29 10.96 -1.02
C GLU A 276 8.79 10.66 -1.18
N PHE A 277 9.65 11.51 -0.62
CA PHE A 277 11.09 11.38 -0.75
C PHE A 277 11.75 10.89 0.53
N ASP A 278 13.02 10.52 0.43
CA ASP A 278 13.84 10.13 1.56
C ASP A 278 13.98 11.29 2.56
N CYS A 279 13.42 11.10 3.74
CA CYS A 279 13.44 12.10 4.82
C CYS A 279 14.86 12.42 5.26
N HIS A 280 15.75 11.41 5.34
CA HIS A 280 17.11 11.57 5.83
C HIS A 280 17.98 12.40 4.87
N ALA A 281 17.62 12.50 3.60
CA ALA A 281 18.33 13.36 2.66
C ALA A 281 18.23 14.86 3.01
N CYS A 282 17.20 15.27 3.76
CA CYS A 282 16.99 16.65 4.23
C CYS A 282 17.09 16.75 5.75
N HIS A 283 16.54 15.77 6.49
CA HIS A 283 16.54 15.74 7.96
C HIS A 283 17.72 14.92 8.50
N HIS A 284 18.93 15.42 8.35
CA HIS A 284 20.15 14.82 8.89
C HIS A 284 20.86 15.80 9.80
N ASP A 285 21.75 15.28 10.66
CA ASP A 285 22.56 16.12 11.54
C ASP A 285 23.56 16.91 10.70
N LEU A 286 23.53 18.24 10.84
CA LEU A 286 24.47 19.16 10.19
C LEU A 286 25.76 19.31 10.97
N ILE A 287 25.82 18.88 12.23
CA ILE A 287 26.94 19.08 13.14
C ILE A 287 27.99 17.98 12.95
N GLU A 288 27.58 16.75 12.63
CA GLU A 288 28.52 15.69 12.28
C GLU A 288 28.79 15.70 10.77
N PRO A 289 29.97 16.21 10.34
CA PRO A 289 30.36 16.02 8.95
C PRO A 289 30.45 14.52 8.68
N THR A 290 29.76 14.07 7.64
CA THR A 290 29.78 12.70 7.14
C THR A 290 31.18 12.31 6.63
N ARG A 291 32.20 12.45 7.49
CA ARG A 291 33.58 12.08 7.21
C ARG A 291 33.63 10.59 7.01
N GLY A 292 33.86 10.18 5.76
CA GLY A 292 34.04 8.79 5.40
C GLY A 292 32.85 8.08 4.76
N ARG A 293 31.79 8.80 4.36
CA ARG A 293 30.62 8.22 3.68
C ARG A 293 30.51 8.72 2.22
N PRO A 294 31.29 8.17 1.26
CA PRO A 294 31.22 8.61 -0.14
C PRO A 294 29.80 8.46 -0.73
N THR A 295 29.10 7.38 -0.37
CA THR A 295 27.77 7.03 -0.89
C THR A 295 26.65 7.94 -0.40
N LEU A 296 26.76 8.59 0.77
CA LEU A 296 25.81 9.57 1.25
C LEU A 296 26.01 10.97 0.62
N ARG A 297 27.25 11.33 0.27
CA ARG A 297 27.53 12.61 -0.40
C ARG A 297 26.80 12.74 -1.73
N ASP A 298 26.70 11.65 -2.50
CA ASP A 298 26.01 11.64 -3.79
C ASP A 298 24.49 11.75 -3.67
N SER A 299 23.91 11.47 -2.48
CA SER A 299 22.48 11.57 -2.22
C SER A 299 22.06 12.84 -1.48
N LEU A 300 23.01 13.57 -0.86
CA LEU A 300 22.71 14.85 -0.21
C LEU A 300 22.23 15.88 -1.23
N GLY A 301 21.07 16.49 -0.94
CA GLY A 301 20.44 17.41 -1.86
C GLY A 301 19.74 16.77 -3.07
N SER A 302 19.74 15.42 -3.16
CA SER A 302 19.07 14.66 -4.20
C SER A 302 18.24 13.52 -3.61
N PRO A 303 17.21 13.81 -2.79
CA PRO A 303 16.41 12.80 -2.13
C PRO A 303 15.74 11.88 -3.16
N ARG A 304 15.74 10.58 -2.89
CA ARG A 304 15.16 9.58 -3.79
C ARG A 304 13.66 9.47 -3.55
N TRP A 305 12.90 9.51 -4.65
CA TRP A 305 11.47 9.30 -4.60
C TRP A 305 11.11 7.85 -4.24
N GLY A 306 10.06 7.70 -3.43
CA GLY A 306 9.53 6.39 -3.06
C GLY A 306 10.52 5.51 -2.31
N SER A 307 11.49 6.10 -1.56
CA SER A 307 12.62 5.40 -0.94
C SER A 307 12.22 4.18 -0.09
N TRP A 308 11.04 4.19 0.48
CA TRP A 308 10.49 3.07 1.25
C TRP A 308 9.89 1.96 0.37
N SER A 309 9.18 2.31 -0.73
CA SER A 309 8.36 1.37 -1.49
C SER A 309 8.97 0.95 -2.83
N VAL A 310 9.67 1.86 -3.52
CA VAL A 310 10.13 1.61 -4.90
C VAL A 310 11.38 0.72 -4.96
N PRO A 311 12.46 0.99 -4.20
CA PRO A 311 13.66 0.15 -4.25
C PRO A 311 13.39 -1.31 -3.89
N PRO A 312 12.67 -1.64 -2.78
CA PRO A 312 12.41 -3.04 -2.44
C PRO A 312 11.53 -3.73 -3.50
N ALA A 313 10.54 -3.06 -4.09
CA ALA A 313 9.75 -3.64 -5.17
C ALA A 313 10.60 -3.99 -6.39
N ARG A 314 11.58 -3.14 -6.75
CA ARG A 314 12.53 -3.43 -7.83
C ARG A 314 13.45 -4.59 -7.49
N VAL A 315 13.93 -4.68 -6.25
CA VAL A 315 14.72 -5.84 -5.79
C VAL A 315 13.93 -7.12 -5.96
N VAL A 316 12.69 -7.15 -5.46
CA VAL A 316 11.83 -8.34 -5.58
C VAL A 316 11.52 -8.67 -7.05
N ALA A 317 11.31 -7.67 -7.91
CA ALA A 317 11.05 -7.88 -9.33
C ALA A 317 12.26 -8.54 -10.03
N ARG A 318 13.49 -8.12 -9.75
CA ARG A 318 14.72 -8.76 -10.28
C ARG A 318 14.87 -10.21 -9.81
N GLU A 319 14.52 -10.46 -8.55
CA GLU A 319 14.59 -11.80 -7.95
C GLU A 319 13.46 -12.72 -8.39
N SER A 320 12.38 -12.17 -8.93
CA SER A 320 11.09 -12.82 -9.17
C SER A 320 11.21 -14.06 -10.05
N GLN A 321 12.00 -14.00 -11.11
CA GLN A 321 12.20 -15.14 -11.99
C GLN A 321 12.86 -16.32 -11.26
N GLN A 322 13.83 -16.04 -10.40
CA GLN A 322 14.52 -17.08 -9.65
C GLN A 322 13.67 -17.59 -8.48
N LEU A 323 13.01 -16.70 -7.76
CA LEU A 323 12.22 -17.05 -6.58
C LEU A 323 10.91 -17.73 -6.94
N PHE A 324 10.19 -17.17 -7.90
CA PHE A 324 8.78 -17.49 -8.16
C PHE A 324 8.54 -18.01 -9.57
N GLY A 325 9.55 -18.01 -10.45
CA GLY A 325 9.37 -18.33 -11.86
C GLY A 325 8.57 -17.29 -12.64
N GLN A 326 8.46 -16.06 -12.12
CA GLN A 326 7.68 -14.97 -12.69
C GLN A 326 8.62 -13.86 -13.20
N ASP A 327 8.35 -13.37 -14.42
CA ASP A 327 9.15 -12.27 -14.99
C ASP A 327 8.77 -10.93 -14.34
N GLY A 328 9.75 -10.24 -13.77
CA GLY A 328 9.61 -8.91 -13.16
C GLY A 328 10.16 -7.76 -14.02
N THR A 329 10.62 -8.03 -15.24
CA THR A 329 11.32 -7.05 -16.11
C THR A 329 10.46 -5.82 -16.42
N ALA A 330 9.17 -6.02 -16.71
CA ALA A 330 8.23 -4.92 -16.98
C ALA A 330 8.12 -3.98 -15.76
N VAL A 331 7.98 -4.54 -14.57
CA VAL A 331 7.90 -3.78 -13.31
C VAL A 331 9.19 -2.99 -13.07
N GLU A 332 10.34 -3.63 -13.24
CA GLU A 332 11.62 -2.94 -13.04
C GLU A 332 11.79 -1.75 -14.00
N SER A 333 11.44 -1.95 -15.27
CA SER A 333 11.52 -0.92 -16.31
C SER A 333 10.58 0.25 -16.01
N SER A 334 9.29 -0.02 -15.77
CA SER A 334 8.30 1.03 -15.57
C SER A 334 8.50 1.81 -14.26
N LEU A 335 8.86 1.13 -13.16
CA LEU A 335 9.25 1.80 -11.92
C LEU A 335 10.51 2.63 -12.06
N GLY A 336 11.50 2.15 -12.82
CA GLY A 336 12.72 2.90 -13.12
C GLY A 336 12.43 4.18 -13.90
N GLN A 337 11.57 4.10 -14.91
CA GLN A 337 11.11 5.26 -15.68
C GLN A 337 10.34 6.26 -14.81
N LEU A 338 9.39 5.78 -14.01
CA LEU A 338 8.61 6.63 -13.09
C LEU A 338 9.52 7.33 -12.08
N ALA A 339 10.45 6.62 -11.45
CA ALA A 339 11.40 7.19 -10.49
C ALA A 339 12.26 8.29 -11.13
N LYS A 340 12.69 8.11 -12.38
CA LYS A 340 13.44 9.13 -13.13
C LYS A 340 12.57 10.38 -13.38
N LEU A 341 11.32 10.23 -13.79
CA LEU A 341 10.41 11.34 -14.01
C LEU A 341 10.08 12.06 -12.69
N MET A 342 9.88 11.33 -11.59
CA MET A 342 9.67 11.94 -10.27
C MET A 342 10.88 12.74 -9.79
N GLN A 343 12.09 12.27 -10.07
CA GLN A 343 13.31 13.04 -9.81
C GLN A 343 13.38 14.34 -10.62
N GLN A 344 12.94 14.30 -11.89
CA GLN A 344 12.84 15.48 -12.73
C GLN A 344 11.72 16.41 -12.27
N SER A 345 10.59 15.87 -11.83
CA SER A 345 9.46 16.63 -11.28
C SER A 345 9.87 17.47 -10.07
N ARG A 346 10.74 16.95 -9.21
CA ARG A 346 11.33 17.70 -8.09
C ARG A 346 12.03 19.00 -8.55
N LEU A 347 12.62 18.96 -9.75
CA LEU A 347 13.25 20.12 -10.37
C LEU A 347 12.26 20.99 -11.17
N GLY A 348 10.97 20.65 -11.17
CA GLY A 348 9.94 21.35 -11.90
C GLY A 348 9.99 21.18 -13.42
N ILE A 349 10.67 20.15 -13.94
CA ILE A 349 10.90 19.95 -15.38
C ILE A 349 10.18 18.73 -15.97
N ALA A 350 9.66 17.80 -15.16
CA ALA A 350 8.92 16.66 -15.69
C ALA A 350 7.53 17.07 -16.16
N PRO A 351 7.16 16.78 -17.42
CA PRO A 351 5.81 17.06 -17.91
C PRO A 351 4.75 16.22 -17.21
N ALA A 352 3.63 16.85 -16.86
CA ALA A 352 2.55 16.18 -16.12
C ALA A 352 1.91 15.02 -16.89
N ASP A 353 1.79 15.14 -18.21
CA ASP A 353 1.26 14.07 -19.08
C ASP A 353 2.17 12.85 -19.12
N GLN A 354 3.49 13.04 -19.25
CA GLN A 354 4.46 11.95 -19.22
C GLN A 354 4.49 11.26 -17.84
N LEU A 355 4.40 12.04 -16.77
CA LEU A 355 4.35 11.51 -15.42
C LEU A 355 3.08 10.69 -15.19
N SER A 356 1.91 11.18 -15.63
CA SER A 356 0.65 10.47 -15.54
C SER A 356 0.70 9.14 -16.29
N LEU A 357 1.23 9.13 -17.51
CA LEU A 357 1.36 7.92 -18.32
C LEU A 357 2.29 6.90 -17.66
N ALA A 358 3.49 7.31 -17.25
CA ALA A 358 4.46 6.41 -16.62
C ALA A 358 3.96 5.84 -15.29
N ALA A 359 3.26 6.66 -14.49
CA ALA A 359 2.70 6.22 -13.22
C ALA A 359 1.56 5.20 -13.40
N ARG A 360 0.68 5.40 -14.38
CA ARG A 360 -0.36 4.43 -14.73
C ARG A 360 0.21 3.13 -15.29
N GLN A 361 1.24 3.21 -16.15
CA GLN A 361 1.91 2.02 -16.66
C GLN A 361 2.54 1.22 -15.52
N SER A 362 3.27 1.90 -14.63
CA SER A 362 3.88 1.24 -13.46
C SER A 362 2.83 0.60 -12.55
N SER A 363 1.71 1.27 -12.31
CA SER A 363 0.60 0.71 -11.53
C SER A 363 0.00 -0.54 -12.17
N ALA A 364 -0.18 -0.54 -13.49
CA ALA A 364 -0.71 -1.68 -14.24
C ALA A 364 0.25 -2.88 -14.20
N ASP A 365 1.53 -2.65 -14.49
CA ASP A 365 2.56 -3.70 -14.47
C ASP A 365 2.68 -4.34 -13.08
N LEU A 366 2.65 -3.52 -12.02
CA LEU A 366 2.69 -3.98 -10.64
C LEU A 366 1.46 -4.81 -10.27
N ALA A 367 0.28 -4.42 -10.73
CA ALA A 367 -0.95 -5.16 -10.49
C ALA A 367 -0.92 -6.53 -11.19
N ASP A 368 -0.48 -6.59 -12.45
CA ASP A 368 -0.38 -7.82 -13.22
C ASP A 368 0.66 -8.77 -12.61
N TRP A 369 1.83 -8.24 -12.28
CA TRP A 369 2.88 -8.99 -11.65
C TRP A 369 2.50 -9.50 -10.26
N SER A 370 1.87 -8.69 -9.42
CA SER A 370 1.36 -9.10 -8.09
C SER A 370 0.40 -10.28 -8.21
N ARG A 371 -0.50 -10.26 -9.22
CA ARG A 371 -1.41 -11.38 -9.48
C ARG A 371 -0.67 -12.66 -9.90
N SER A 372 0.40 -12.55 -10.67
CA SER A 372 1.20 -13.70 -11.06
C SER A 372 1.93 -14.36 -9.89
N LEU A 373 2.26 -13.58 -8.85
CA LEU A 373 2.89 -14.08 -7.63
C LEU A 373 1.92 -14.83 -6.70
N GLU A 374 0.61 -14.59 -6.81
CA GLU A 374 -0.41 -15.10 -5.88
C GLU A 374 -0.39 -16.62 -5.70
N TYR A 375 -0.13 -17.35 -6.78
CA TYR A 375 -0.15 -18.81 -6.79
C TYR A 375 1.22 -19.42 -7.09
N SER A 376 2.28 -18.62 -7.09
CA SER A 376 3.63 -19.12 -7.34
C SER A 376 4.15 -19.91 -6.15
N THR A 377 4.97 -20.90 -6.42
CA THR A 377 5.67 -21.71 -5.40
C THR A 377 7.15 -21.37 -5.42
N THR A 378 7.80 -21.51 -4.28
CA THR A 378 9.23 -21.26 -4.13
C THR A 378 9.91 -22.43 -3.50
N GLU A 379 11.04 -22.87 -4.07
CA GLU A 379 11.85 -23.95 -3.53
C GLU A 379 12.73 -23.42 -2.37
N VAL A 380 12.98 -24.30 -1.38
CA VAL A 380 13.78 -23.99 -0.18
C VAL A 380 15.17 -23.44 -0.56
N GLU A 381 15.80 -24.07 -1.57
CA GLU A 381 17.13 -23.65 -2.03
C GLU A 381 17.14 -22.22 -2.57
N ARG A 382 16.11 -21.79 -3.29
CA ARG A 382 15.99 -20.42 -3.79
C ARG A 382 15.80 -19.41 -2.67
N ILE A 383 15.07 -19.79 -1.60
CA ILE A 383 14.93 -18.97 -0.40
C ILE A 383 16.28 -18.81 0.31
N ASN A 384 17.06 -19.89 0.42
CA ASN A 384 18.42 -19.83 0.97
C ASN A 384 19.32 -18.88 0.15
N GLN A 385 19.28 -18.98 -1.18
CA GLN A 385 20.05 -18.10 -2.06
C GLN A 385 19.65 -16.63 -1.89
N LEU A 386 18.35 -16.34 -1.78
CA LEU A 386 17.88 -14.99 -1.47
C LEU A 386 18.45 -14.52 -0.13
N LEU A 387 18.33 -15.35 0.92
CA LEU A 387 18.82 -14.98 2.26
C LEU A 387 20.31 -14.69 2.24
N HIS A 388 21.11 -15.52 1.57
CA HIS A 388 22.54 -15.27 1.40
C HIS A 388 22.82 -13.93 0.70
N ARG A 389 22.08 -13.58 -0.34
CA ARG A 389 22.22 -12.27 -1.02
C ARG A 389 21.78 -11.11 -0.13
N LEU A 390 20.72 -11.27 0.66
CA LEU A 390 20.27 -10.25 1.61
C LEU A 390 21.30 -9.95 2.70
N VAL A 391 22.09 -10.91 3.14
CA VAL A 391 23.13 -10.70 4.16
C VAL A 391 24.51 -10.39 3.58
N THR A 392 24.68 -10.40 2.25
CA THR A 392 25.96 -10.11 1.57
C THR A 392 26.00 -8.65 1.15
N THR A 393 27.02 -7.91 1.57
CA THR A 393 27.19 -6.47 1.26
C THR A 393 27.58 -6.18 -0.19
N GLU A 394 28.20 -7.12 -0.85
CA GLU A 394 28.63 -7.08 -2.26
C GLU A 394 27.53 -7.62 -3.20
N SER A 395 26.30 -7.73 -2.69
CA SER A 395 25.20 -8.24 -3.51
C SER A 395 24.81 -7.22 -4.57
N ASP A 396 24.43 -7.70 -5.75
CA ASP A 396 23.86 -6.92 -6.85
C ASP A 396 22.50 -6.26 -6.47
N LEU A 397 21.99 -6.57 -5.28
CA LEU A 397 20.79 -5.98 -4.72
C LEU A 397 21.12 -4.56 -4.25
N GLU A 398 20.70 -3.58 -5.02
CA GLU A 398 20.90 -2.14 -4.74
C GLU A 398 20.09 -1.66 -3.53
N TRP A 399 20.48 -2.09 -2.32
CA TRP A 399 19.91 -1.55 -1.10
C TRP A 399 20.52 -0.19 -0.81
N LEU A 400 19.66 0.79 -0.64
CA LEU A 400 20.11 2.14 -0.28
C LEU A 400 20.77 2.13 1.10
N PRO A 401 21.90 2.85 1.27
CA PRO A 401 22.56 3.01 2.57
C PRO A 401 21.79 4.02 3.45
N THR A 402 20.48 4.07 3.33
CA THR A 402 19.55 4.90 4.10
C THR A 402 18.83 4.06 5.12
N TRP A 403 18.18 4.70 6.09
CA TRP A 403 17.34 4.00 7.04
C TRP A 403 16.26 3.16 6.35
N ASP A 404 15.58 3.74 5.35
CA ASP A 404 14.57 3.05 4.55
C ASP A 404 15.15 1.77 3.92
N GLY A 405 16.25 1.88 3.20
CA GLY A 405 16.86 0.75 2.49
C GLY A 405 17.35 -0.35 3.44
N GLN A 406 18.01 0.01 4.54
CA GLN A 406 18.53 -0.98 5.47
C GLN A 406 17.41 -1.62 6.31
N THR A 407 16.35 -0.88 6.64
CA THR A 407 15.17 -1.44 7.30
C THR A 407 14.45 -2.42 6.39
N GLN A 408 14.23 -2.07 5.14
CA GLN A 408 13.61 -2.97 4.15
C GLN A 408 14.45 -4.23 3.91
N ARG A 409 15.76 -4.10 3.86
CA ARG A 409 16.68 -5.24 3.78
C ARG A 409 16.54 -6.16 5.00
N TYR A 410 16.52 -5.60 6.21
CA TYR A 410 16.30 -6.36 7.44
C TYR A 410 14.95 -7.10 7.43
N LEU A 411 13.88 -6.46 7.01
CA LEU A 411 12.56 -7.07 6.91
C LEU A 411 12.54 -8.23 5.89
N GLY A 412 13.26 -8.09 4.77
CA GLY A 412 13.47 -9.19 3.82
C GLY A 412 14.22 -10.39 4.42
N ILE A 413 15.28 -10.11 5.21
CA ILE A 413 16.01 -11.17 5.95
C ILE A 413 15.06 -11.92 6.89
N ILE A 414 14.21 -11.20 7.62
CA ILE A 414 13.23 -11.82 8.54
C ILE A 414 12.20 -12.65 7.76
N ALA A 415 11.65 -12.13 6.67
CA ALA A 415 10.67 -12.84 5.85
C ALA A 415 11.25 -14.15 5.27
N ALA A 416 12.45 -14.09 4.69
CA ALA A 416 13.14 -15.28 4.16
C ALA A 416 13.46 -16.30 5.28
N SER A 417 13.95 -15.84 6.42
CA SER A 417 14.29 -16.70 7.56
C SER A 417 13.05 -17.43 8.12
N ARG A 418 11.94 -16.71 8.29
CA ARG A 418 10.67 -17.30 8.75
C ARG A 418 10.11 -18.29 7.75
N THR A 419 10.23 -18.01 6.46
CA THR A 419 9.80 -18.94 5.41
C THR A 419 10.62 -20.23 5.46
N LEU A 420 11.95 -20.15 5.61
CA LEU A 420 12.82 -21.32 5.76
C LEU A 420 12.44 -22.18 6.99
N ARG A 421 12.14 -21.53 8.11
CA ARG A 421 11.65 -22.23 9.29
C ARG A 421 10.38 -23.02 9.02
N PHE A 422 9.41 -22.42 8.34
CA PHE A 422 8.13 -23.08 8.05
C PHE A 422 8.22 -24.15 6.97
N THR A 423 9.11 -23.98 5.97
CA THR A 423 9.23 -24.93 4.85
C THR A 423 10.15 -26.10 5.15
N SER A 424 11.23 -25.90 5.88
CA SER A 424 12.27 -26.90 6.10
C SER A 424 12.56 -27.24 7.56
N GLY A 425 11.92 -26.54 8.50
CA GLY A 425 12.23 -26.64 9.94
C GLY A 425 13.61 -26.05 10.31
N ARG A 426 14.35 -25.49 9.36
CA ARG A 426 15.67 -24.88 9.62
C ARG A 426 15.50 -23.52 10.27
N GLU A 427 16.26 -23.27 11.32
CA GLU A 427 16.46 -21.95 11.92
C GLU A 427 17.76 -21.38 11.34
N PRO A 428 17.70 -20.48 10.32
CA PRO A 428 18.90 -19.95 9.69
C PRO A 428 19.76 -19.13 10.66
N PHE A 429 19.11 -18.54 11.67
CA PHE A 429 19.78 -17.81 12.75
C PHE A 429 19.41 -18.42 14.08
N SER A 430 20.40 -18.78 14.88
CA SER A 430 20.18 -19.30 16.22
C SER A 430 19.88 -18.16 17.20
N PHE A 431 18.74 -18.24 17.87
CA PHE A 431 18.44 -17.29 18.95
C PHE A 431 19.45 -17.37 20.12
N ALA A 432 20.21 -18.45 20.22
CA ALA A 432 21.25 -18.58 21.24
C ALA A 432 22.55 -17.85 20.87
N THR A 433 22.91 -17.81 19.58
CA THR A 433 24.18 -17.21 19.10
C THR A 433 23.99 -15.87 18.40
N ASP A 434 22.84 -15.63 17.78
CA ASP A 434 22.58 -14.45 16.95
C ASP A 434 21.59 -13.47 17.59
N ALA A 435 21.06 -13.80 18.78
CA ALA A 435 20.09 -12.96 19.49
C ALA A 435 20.61 -11.52 19.71
N ASP A 436 21.89 -11.39 20.08
CA ASP A 436 22.49 -10.08 20.32
C ASP A 436 22.65 -9.26 19.05
N VAL A 437 23.03 -9.92 17.94
CA VAL A 437 23.16 -9.25 16.63
C VAL A 437 21.79 -8.81 16.13
N LEU A 438 20.77 -9.66 16.23
CA LEU A 438 19.39 -9.34 15.86
C LEU A 438 18.81 -8.22 16.75
N ALA A 439 19.08 -8.25 18.05
CA ALA A 439 18.67 -7.19 18.99
C ALA A 439 19.38 -5.88 18.68
N LYS A 440 20.67 -5.91 18.39
CA LYS A 440 21.46 -4.76 17.97
C LYS A 440 20.91 -4.15 16.68
N LEU A 441 20.67 -4.95 15.64
CA LEU A 441 20.04 -4.52 14.39
C LEU A 441 18.69 -3.84 14.67
N ARG A 442 17.84 -4.50 15.43
CA ARG A 442 16.51 -3.99 15.78
C ARG A 442 16.60 -2.65 16.52
N SER A 443 17.54 -2.49 17.47
CA SER A 443 17.72 -1.24 18.21
C SER A 443 18.18 -0.09 17.34
N HIS A 444 19.04 -0.34 16.35
CA HIS A 444 19.52 0.68 15.40
C HIS A 444 18.49 1.04 14.32
N LEU A 445 17.58 0.12 14.01
CA LEU A 445 16.51 0.34 13.04
C LEU A 445 15.22 0.85 13.68
N ALA A 446 15.06 0.71 15.01
CA ALA A 446 13.90 1.23 15.72
C ALA A 446 13.99 2.77 15.85
N TYR A 447 12.84 3.42 15.74
CA TYR A 447 12.77 4.84 16.10
C TYR A 447 12.90 5.03 17.58
N PRO A 448 13.62 6.08 18.04
CA PRO A 448 13.60 6.49 19.43
C PRO A 448 12.16 6.78 19.89
N VAL A 449 11.88 6.50 21.16
CA VAL A 449 10.55 6.77 21.74
C VAL A 449 10.20 8.25 21.60
N GLY A 450 9.03 8.54 21.03
CA GLY A 450 8.55 9.90 20.81
C GLY A 450 9.00 10.55 19.48
N TYR A 451 9.75 9.83 18.65
CA TYR A 451 10.17 10.31 17.31
C TYR A 451 9.60 9.42 16.22
N ALA A 452 9.16 10.06 15.15
CA ALA A 452 8.65 9.37 13.95
C ALA A 452 9.73 9.22 12.85
N THR A 453 10.94 9.71 13.09
CA THR A 453 12.09 9.64 12.18
C THR A 453 13.35 9.29 12.93
N PRO A 454 14.32 8.57 12.32
CA PRO A 454 15.60 8.32 12.94
C PRO A 454 16.39 9.66 13.05
N GLN A 455 16.71 10.09 14.27
CA GLN A 455 17.52 11.30 14.50
C GLN A 455 19.01 11.06 14.20
N SER A 456 19.49 9.87 14.52
CA SER A 456 20.86 9.46 14.20
C SER A 456 20.81 8.04 13.63
N PHE A 457 21.04 7.90 12.34
CA PHE A 457 21.12 6.60 11.69
C PHE A 457 22.54 6.39 11.18
N ASP A 458 23.20 5.34 11.68
CA ASP A 458 24.49 4.89 11.18
C ASP A 458 24.36 3.61 10.35
N SER A 459 24.33 3.77 9.02
CA SER A 459 24.27 2.65 8.10
C SER A 459 25.44 1.68 8.25
N SER A 460 26.62 2.14 8.67
CA SER A 460 27.80 1.30 8.84
C SER A 460 27.64 0.27 9.94
N VAL A 461 27.02 0.66 11.05
CA VAL A 461 26.68 -0.26 12.16
C VAL A 461 25.70 -1.33 11.72
N VAL A 462 24.67 -0.94 10.96
CA VAL A 462 23.67 -1.90 10.46
C VAL A 462 24.29 -2.85 9.45
N ILE A 463 25.07 -2.33 8.49
CA ILE A 463 25.78 -3.13 7.49
C ILE A 463 26.74 -4.12 8.17
N HIS A 464 27.50 -3.66 9.17
CA HIS A 464 28.39 -4.55 9.93
C HIS A 464 27.65 -5.66 10.65
N SER A 465 26.54 -5.33 11.31
CA SER A 465 25.71 -6.33 12.00
C SER A 465 25.06 -7.33 11.02
N ILE A 466 24.70 -6.91 9.81
CA ILE A 466 24.25 -7.84 8.76
C ILE A 466 25.39 -8.77 8.30
N GLN A 467 26.63 -8.27 8.24
CA GLN A 467 27.80 -9.11 7.93
C GLN A 467 28.08 -10.14 9.03
N GLU A 468 27.87 -9.78 10.30
CA GLU A 468 27.94 -10.73 11.42
C GLU A 468 26.94 -11.87 11.25
N LEU A 469 25.69 -11.58 10.83
CA LEU A 469 24.67 -12.61 10.51
C LEU A 469 25.11 -13.54 9.36
N ARG A 470 25.83 -13.02 8.36
CA ARG A 470 26.37 -13.85 7.28
C ARG A 470 27.31 -14.96 7.79
N GLN A 471 28.10 -14.67 8.80
CA GLN A 471 29.03 -15.67 9.39
C GLN A 471 28.26 -16.80 10.06
N SER A 472 27.06 -16.54 10.58
CA SER A 472 26.21 -17.54 11.18
C SER A 472 25.57 -18.47 10.16
N LEU A 473 25.24 -17.97 8.97
CA LEU A 473 24.70 -18.80 7.87
C LEU A 473 25.74 -19.77 7.29
N ALA A 474 27.02 -19.48 7.45
CA ALA A 474 28.13 -20.31 6.95
C ALA A 474 28.47 -21.49 7.88
N ARG A 475 27.88 -21.54 9.09
CA ARG A 475 28.03 -22.61 10.09
C ARG A 475 26.90 -23.62 9.98
#